data_91e3ec0f6617234c50d0966804685312
#
_entry.id   91e3ec0f6617234c50d0966804685312
#
_cell.length_a   1.000
_cell.length_b   1.000
_cell.length_c   1.000
_cell.angle_alpha   90.00
_cell.angle_beta   90.00
_cell.angle_gamma   90.00
#
_symmetry.space_group_name_H-M   'P 1'
#
loop_
_entity.id
_entity.type
_entity.pdbx_description
1 polymer ?
#
loop_
_entity_poly.entity_id
_entity_poly.type
_entity_poly.pdbx_seq_one_letter_code
_entity_poly.pdbx_strand_id
1 'polypeptide(L)'
;MLSKIPDTIAQVSGDRGYDTRAAYEAVLARGAVATIVPRRNARMSEGTDPPPWRMAHNTTLHAIEVRGRYGWRTSSGGTRQSLAENAVFRFKTVFGGKLWARTFANQQVEAAMKCAVLNQMTGLGMPHTVKMA
;
A
#
# COMPACT_ATOMS: atom_id res chain seq x y z
N MET A 1 -2.70 10.84 6.59
CA MET A 1 -1.63 9.81 6.58
C MET A 1 -0.54 10.15 5.59
N LEU A 2 -0.83 10.28 4.29
CA LEU A 2 0.18 10.62 3.26
C LEU A 2 0.89 11.97 3.50
N SER A 3 0.21 12.94 4.08
CA SER A 3 0.78 14.27 4.40
C SER A 3 1.91 14.23 5.44
N LYS A 4 2.02 13.17 6.21
CA LYS A 4 3.06 12.98 7.24
C LYS A 4 4.37 12.38 6.71
N ILE A 5 4.38 11.95 5.45
CA ILE A 5 5.58 11.40 4.82
C ILE A 5 6.32 12.55 4.13
N PRO A 6 7.55 12.89 4.57
CA PRO A 6 8.29 14.03 4.02
C PRO A 6 8.86 13.77 2.63
N ASP A 7 9.11 12.51 2.30
CA ASP A 7 9.77 12.12 1.06
C ASP A 7 8.85 12.24 -0.18
N THR A 8 9.46 12.35 -1.35
CA THR A 8 8.75 12.29 -2.63
C THR A 8 8.20 10.88 -2.84
N ILE A 9 6.89 10.79 -3.10
CA ILE A 9 6.22 9.53 -3.34
C ILE A 9 5.95 9.40 -4.84
N ALA A 10 6.54 8.37 -5.47
CA ALA A 10 6.31 8.10 -6.89
C ALA A 10 4.98 7.37 -7.14
N GLN A 11 4.62 6.43 -6.27
CA GLN A 11 3.45 5.58 -6.43
C GLN A 11 2.85 5.21 -5.08
N VAL A 12 1.53 5.18 -5.01
CA VAL A 12 0.78 4.67 -3.85
C VAL A 12 -0.08 3.50 -4.31
N SER A 13 0.14 2.34 -3.71
CA SER A 13 -0.67 1.15 -3.94
C SER A 13 -1.69 0.97 -2.82
N GLY A 14 -2.90 0.60 -3.17
CA GLY A 14 -3.99 0.38 -2.23
C GLY A 14 -4.89 -0.79 -2.63
N ASP A 15 -5.53 -1.38 -1.62
CA ASP A 15 -6.56 -2.39 -1.84
C ASP A 15 -7.92 -1.75 -2.22
N ARG A 16 -8.95 -2.60 -2.38
CA ARG A 16 -10.30 -2.17 -2.76
C ARG A 16 -10.97 -1.24 -1.74
N GLY A 17 -10.53 -1.26 -0.50
CA GLY A 17 -11.04 -0.36 0.54
C GLY A 17 -10.71 1.10 0.25
N TYR A 18 -9.60 1.32 -0.46
CA TYR A 18 -9.15 2.66 -0.87
C TYR A 18 -9.67 3.11 -2.24
N ASP A 19 -10.53 2.34 -2.90
CA ASP A 19 -11.19 2.75 -4.15
C ASP A 19 -12.25 3.81 -3.90
N THR A 20 -11.81 4.97 -3.48
CA THR A 20 -12.63 6.14 -3.13
C THR A 20 -12.06 7.41 -3.74
N ARG A 21 -12.94 8.36 -4.04
CA ARG A 21 -12.55 9.69 -4.53
C ARG A 21 -11.48 10.33 -3.65
N ALA A 22 -11.69 10.35 -2.34
CA ALA A 22 -10.78 10.97 -1.37
C ALA A 22 -9.37 10.35 -1.40
N ALA A 23 -9.26 9.04 -1.59
CA ALA A 23 -7.98 8.36 -1.71
C ALA A 23 -7.24 8.76 -2.98
N TYR A 24 -7.91 8.77 -4.12
CA TYR A 24 -7.32 9.23 -5.38
C TYR A 24 -6.88 10.69 -5.32
N GLU A 25 -7.72 11.58 -4.80
CA GLU A 25 -7.38 13.00 -4.65
C GLU A 25 -6.15 13.20 -3.74
N ALA A 26 -6.06 12.46 -2.64
CA ALA A 26 -4.92 12.53 -1.73
C ALA A 26 -3.62 12.06 -2.38
N VAL A 27 -3.67 11.01 -3.20
CA VAL A 27 -2.51 10.50 -3.94
C VAL A 27 -2.07 11.48 -5.02
N LEU A 28 -3.02 11.99 -5.81
CA LEU A 28 -2.74 12.95 -6.88
C LEU A 28 -2.20 14.27 -6.34
N ALA A 29 -2.69 14.74 -5.19
CA ALA A 29 -2.16 15.93 -4.51
C ALA A 29 -0.68 15.81 -4.13
N ARG A 30 -0.16 14.58 -4.01
CA ARG A 30 1.27 14.30 -3.78
C ARG A 30 2.07 14.13 -5.08
N GLY A 31 1.46 14.31 -6.25
CA GLY A 31 2.09 14.05 -7.53
C GLY A 31 2.41 12.57 -7.78
N ALA A 32 1.83 11.67 -7.00
CA ALA A 32 2.08 10.24 -7.07
C ALA A 32 1.08 9.53 -8.00
N VAL A 33 1.47 8.39 -8.53
CA VAL A 33 0.60 7.50 -9.30
C VAL A 33 -0.24 6.65 -8.35
N ALA A 34 -1.56 6.66 -8.54
CA ALA A 34 -2.47 5.81 -7.78
C ALA A 34 -2.59 4.43 -8.43
N THR A 35 -2.18 3.39 -7.71
CA THR A 35 -2.36 1.98 -8.10
C THR A 35 -3.30 1.32 -7.10
N ILE A 36 -4.58 1.68 -7.19
CA ILE A 36 -5.63 1.22 -6.29
C ILE A 36 -6.44 0.14 -7.00
N VAL A 37 -6.64 -1.00 -6.34
CA VAL A 37 -7.44 -2.10 -6.89
C VAL A 37 -8.91 -1.67 -6.94
N PRO A 38 -9.55 -1.58 -8.13
CA PRO A 38 -10.93 -1.16 -8.23
C PRO A 38 -11.88 -2.18 -7.60
N ARG A 39 -13.01 -1.69 -7.11
CA ARG A 39 -14.13 -2.54 -6.66
C ARG A 39 -14.64 -3.41 -7.80
N ARG A 40 -15.27 -4.54 -7.46
CA ARG A 40 -15.78 -5.47 -8.49
C ARG A 40 -16.85 -4.86 -9.38
N ASN A 41 -17.65 -3.95 -8.81
CA ASN A 41 -18.72 -3.23 -9.49
C ASN A 41 -18.31 -1.85 -10.00
N ALA A 42 -17.01 -1.52 -9.98
CA ALA A 42 -16.52 -0.26 -10.52
C ALA A 42 -16.81 -0.17 -12.02
N ARG A 43 -17.31 0.99 -12.44
CA ARG A 43 -17.61 1.29 -13.84
C ARG A 43 -16.88 2.54 -14.28
N MET A 44 -16.47 2.58 -15.54
CA MET A 44 -15.98 3.81 -16.14
C MET A 44 -17.08 4.85 -16.14
N SER A 45 -16.72 6.07 -15.83
CA SER A 45 -17.64 7.19 -15.91
C SER A 45 -17.61 7.80 -17.29
N GLU A 46 -18.77 7.91 -17.89
CA GLU A 46 -18.98 8.63 -19.14
C GLU A 46 -19.09 10.11 -18.81
N GLY A 47 -18.24 10.94 -19.42
CA GLY A 47 -18.26 12.39 -19.27
C GLY A 47 -17.20 13.03 -20.15
N THR A 48 -17.52 14.19 -20.69
CA THR A 48 -16.67 14.89 -21.67
C THR A 48 -15.43 15.51 -21.02
N ASP A 49 -15.46 15.79 -19.72
CA ASP A 49 -14.35 16.38 -18.97
C ASP A 49 -14.33 15.86 -17.52
N PRO A 50 -13.86 14.62 -17.30
CA PRO A 50 -13.82 14.05 -15.97
C PRO A 50 -12.73 14.70 -15.11
N PRO A 51 -12.96 14.89 -13.79
CA PRO A 51 -11.95 15.40 -12.88
C PRO A 51 -10.74 14.46 -12.80
N PRO A 52 -9.54 14.96 -12.43
CA PRO A 52 -8.29 14.18 -12.44
C PRO A 52 -8.35 12.83 -11.73
N TRP A 53 -9.03 12.77 -10.58
CA TRP A 53 -9.19 11.52 -9.82
C TRP A 53 -10.00 10.48 -10.63
N ARG A 54 -10.98 10.92 -11.38
CA ARG A 54 -11.83 10.05 -12.20
C ARG A 54 -11.10 9.58 -13.45
N MET A 55 -10.27 10.45 -14.03
CA MET A 55 -9.38 10.06 -15.13
C MET A 55 -8.43 8.94 -14.69
N ALA A 56 -7.80 9.06 -13.53
CA ALA A 56 -6.91 8.04 -12.98
C ALA A 56 -7.66 6.71 -12.73
N HIS A 57 -8.88 6.78 -12.20
CA HIS A 57 -9.73 5.61 -11.98
C HIS A 57 -10.14 4.94 -13.31
N ASN A 58 -10.59 5.72 -14.29
CA ASN A 58 -10.97 5.23 -15.61
C ASN A 58 -9.77 4.60 -16.35
N THR A 59 -8.58 5.20 -16.26
CA THR A 59 -7.34 4.65 -16.82
C THR A 59 -7.04 3.26 -16.24
N THR A 60 -7.22 3.09 -14.94
CA THR A 60 -7.06 1.80 -14.27
C THR A 60 -8.07 0.78 -14.76
N LEU A 61 -9.35 1.15 -14.86
CA LEU A 61 -10.39 0.25 -15.36
C LEU A 61 -10.14 -0.17 -16.81
N HIS A 62 -9.74 0.77 -17.68
CA HIS A 62 -9.40 0.47 -19.07
C HIS A 62 -8.20 -0.48 -19.18
N ALA A 63 -7.16 -0.27 -18.37
CA ALA A 63 -6.00 -1.15 -18.34
C ALA A 63 -6.36 -2.58 -17.88
N ILE A 64 -7.32 -2.69 -16.95
CA ILE A 64 -7.85 -4.00 -16.50
C ILE A 64 -8.69 -4.66 -17.58
N GLU A 65 -9.48 -3.90 -18.34
CA GLU A 65 -10.27 -4.41 -19.45
C GLU A 65 -9.38 -5.00 -20.55
N VAL A 66 -8.29 -4.32 -20.89
CA VAL A 66 -7.34 -4.74 -21.94
C VAL A 66 -6.45 -5.92 -21.49
N ARG A 67 -5.93 -5.90 -20.26
CA ARG A 67 -4.91 -6.84 -19.78
C ARG A 67 -5.42 -7.90 -18.82
N GLY A 68 -6.67 -7.80 -18.39
CA GLY A 68 -7.21 -8.55 -17.25
C GLY A 68 -6.65 -8.06 -15.92
N ARG A 69 -7.32 -8.42 -14.82
CA ARG A 69 -6.93 -7.99 -13.46
C ARG A 69 -5.51 -8.44 -13.08
N TYR A 70 -5.15 -9.67 -13.44
CA TYR A 70 -3.83 -10.21 -13.14
C TYR A 70 -2.74 -9.50 -13.94
N GLY A 71 -2.93 -9.33 -15.26
CA GLY A 71 -1.98 -8.64 -16.13
C GLY A 71 -1.78 -7.17 -15.72
N TRP A 72 -2.86 -6.46 -15.37
CA TRP A 72 -2.77 -5.11 -14.84
C TRP A 72 -1.99 -5.07 -13.51
N ARG A 73 -2.29 -5.98 -12.59
CA ARG A 73 -1.64 -6.04 -11.27
C ARG A 73 -0.14 -6.28 -11.39
N THR A 74 0.28 -7.12 -12.31
CA THR A 74 1.69 -7.41 -12.59
C THR A 74 2.39 -6.21 -13.23
N SER A 75 1.77 -5.59 -14.24
CA SER A 75 2.37 -4.48 -15.00
C SER A 75 2.37 -3.15 -14.23
N SER A 76 1.41 -2.92 -13.34
CA SER A 76 1.29 -1.67 -12.58
C SER A 76 2.10 -1.65 -11.27
N GLY A 77 2.83 -2.71 -10.95
CA GLY A 77 3.54 -2.84 -9.68
C GLY A 77 2.63 -3.13 -8.48
N GLY A 78 1.39 -3.54 -8.73
CA GLY A 78 0.41 -3.91 -7.68
C GLY A 78 0.82 -5.12 -6.84
N THR A 79 1.84 -5.87 -7.26
CA THR A 79 2.49 -6.92 -6.47
C THR A 79 3.24 -6.37 -5.25
N ARG A 80 3.55 -5.07 -5.23
CA ARG A 80 4.15 -4.41 -4.06
C ARG A 80 3.24 -4.38 -2.84
N GLN A 81 1.93 -4.52 -3.02
CA GLN A 81 0.99 -4.67 -1.90
C GLN A 81 1.33 -5.89 -1.05
N SER A 82 1.76 -7.00 -1.67
CA SER A 82 2.19 -8.20 -0.94
C SER A 82 3.43 -7.95 -0.06
N LEU A 83 4.30 -7.01 -0.43
CA LEU A 83 5.45 -6.61 0.40
C LEU A 83 4.99 -5.93 1.70
N ALA A 84 3.99 -5.05 1.62
CA ALA A 84 3.42 -4.41 2.80
C ALA A 84 2.71 -5.42 3.71
N GLU A 85 1.92 -6.33 3.13
CA GLU A 85 1.28 -7.42 3.86
C GLU A 85 2.30 -8.33 4.54
N ASN A 86 3.38 -8.69 3.85
CA ASN A 86 4.48 -9.47 4.41
C ASN A 86 5.20 -8.71 5.53
N ALA A 87 5.40 -7.40 5.40
CA ALA A 87 6.00 -6.58 6.45
C ALA A 87 5.12 -6.56 7.72
N VAL A 88 3.81 -6.40 7.57
CA VAL A 88 2.86 -6.46 8.69
C VAL A 88 2.82 -7.85 9.31
N PHE A 89 2.84 -8.91 8.51
CA PHE A 89 2.90 -10.28 8.99
C PHE A 89 4.18 -10.52 9.80
N ARG A 90 5.34 -10.11 9.30
CA ARG A 90 6.62 -10.22 10.00
C ARG A 90 6.62 -9.43 11.31
N PHE A 91 6.08 -8.23 11.31
CA PHE A 91 5.94 -7.40 12.50
C PHE A 91 5.15 -8.14 13.60
N LYS A 92 3.99 -8.69 13.24
CA LYS A 92 3.15 -9.45 14.16
C LYS A 92 3.81 -10.73 14.64
N THR A 93 4.56 -11.40 13.78
CA THR A 93 5.26 -12.66 14.12
C THR A 93 6.42 -12.41 15.09
N VAL A 94 7.20 -11.35 14.88
CA VAL A 94 8.37 -11.02 15.71
C VAL A 94 7.98 -10.37 17.02
N PHE A 95 7.04 -9.43 17.01
CA PHE A 95 6.70 -8.60 18.18
C PHE A 95 5.33 -8.91 18.79
N GLY A 96 4.56 -9.79 18.18
CA GLY A 96 3.18 -10.06 18.57
C GLY A 96 2.20 -8.98 18.14
N GLY A 97 0.92 -9.19 18.40
CA GLY A 97 -0.17 -8.30 17.98
C GLY A 97 -0.51 -7.19 18.97
N LYS A 98 0.24 -7.05 20.08
CA LYS A 98 -0.07 -6.09 21.14
C LYS A 98 1.06 -5.09 21.35
N LEU A 99 0.69 -3.87 21.69
CA LEU A 99 1.58 -2.86 22.21
C LEU A 99 1.50 -2.90 23.74
N TRP A 100 2.64 -2.78 24.39
CA TRP A 100 2.73 -2.85 25.86
C TRP A 100 2.51 -1.49 26.53
N ALA A 101 2.79 -0.42 25.82
CA ALA A 101 2.59 0.93 26.33
C ALA A 101 1.10 1.24 26.54
N ARG A 102 0.81 1.97 27.62
CA ARG A 102 -0.56 2.28 28.04
C ARG A 102 -1.11 3.56 27.42
N THR A 103 -0.27 4.55 27.15
CA THR A 103 -0.67 5.81 26.54
C THR A 103 -0.49 5.79 25.05
N PHE A 104 -1.35 6.50 24.30
CA PHE A 104 -1.26 6.55 22.85
C PHE A 104 0.09 7.07 22.33
N ALA A 105 0.63 8.11 22.98
CA ALA A 105 1.94 8.67 22.63
C ALA A 105 3.05 7.61 22.77
N ASN A 106 3.08 6.86 23.87
CA ASN A 106 4.05 5.80 24.09
C ASN A 106 3.84 4.60 23.16
N GLN A 107 2.59 4.30 22.80
CA GLN A 107 2.28 3.28 21.78
C GLN A 107 2.84 3.65 20.41
N GLN A 108 2.77 4.92 20.04
CA GLN A 108 3.38 5.39 18.79
C GLN A 108 4.90 5.23 18.81
N VAL A 109 5.55 5.57 19.90
CA VAL A 109 7.00 5.40 20.08
C VAL A 109 7.38 3.92 20.04
N GLU A 110 6.65 3.06 20.76
CA GLU A 110 6.87 1.62 20.76
C GLU A 110 6.73 1.03 19.36
N ALA A 111 5.69 1.40 18.62
CA ALA A 111 5.49 0.94 17.25
C ALA A 111 6.62 1.40 16.32
N ALA A 112 7.06 2.66 16.44
CA ALA A 112 8.17 3.19 15.65
C ALA A 112 9.49 2.46 15.94
N MET A 113 9.79 2.18 17.21
CA MET A 113 10.98 1.41 17.60
C MET A 113 10.93 -0.02 17.05
N LYS A 114 9.79 -0.70 17.15
CA LYS A 114 9.61 -2.05 16.59
C LYS A 114 9.78 -2.05 15.06
N CYS A 115 9.28 -1.05 14.37
CA CYS A 115 9.51 -0.89 12.93
C CYS A 115 10.98 -0.68 12.60
N ALA A 116 11.69 0.16 13.36
CA ALA A 116 13.13 0.40 13.17
C ALA A 116 13.95 -0.88 13.35
N VAL A 117 13.65 -1.67 14.38
CA VAL A 117 14.30 -2.97 14.61
C VAL A 117 14.03 -3.93 13.46
N LEU A 118 12.77 -4.03 12.99
CA LEU A 118 12.40 -4.89 11.86
C LEU A 118 13.13 -4.50 10.57
N ASN A 119 13.30 -3.20 10.33
CA ASN A 119 14.04 -2.69 9.18
C ASN A 119 15.53 -3.05 9.27
N GLN A 120 16.14 -2.94 10.45
CA GLN A 120 17.52 -3.39 10.67
C GLN A 120 17.67 -4.89 10.45
N MET A 121 16.76 -5.71 10.97
CA MET A 121 16.76 -7.16 10.72
C MET A 121 16.66 -7.48 9.24
N THR A 122 15.86 -6.74 8.48
CA THR A 122 15.73 -6.90 7.03
C THR A 122 17.04 -6.53 6.31
N GLY A 123 17.72 -5.48 6.76
CA GLY A 123 19.02 -5.06 6.22
C GLY A 123 20.16 -6.05 6.48
N LEU A 124 20.08 -6.80 7.58
CA LEU A 124 21.04 -7.87 7.91
C LEU A 124 20.85 -9.16 7.09
N GLY A 125 19.77 -9.25 6.34
CA GLY A 125 19.39 -10.42 5.56
C GLY A 125 18.41 -11.34 6.27
N MET A 126 17.88 -12.28 5.49
CA MET A 126 16.93 -13.27 6.02
C MET A 126 17.69 -14.37 6.80
N PRO A 127 17.19 -14.80 7.96
CA PRO A 127 17.78 -15.90 8.67
C PRO A 127 17.72 -17.18 7.83
N HIS A 128 18.86 -17.86 7.70
CA HIS A 128 18.90 -19.17 7.07
C HIS A 128 18.42 -20.23 8.05
N THR A 129 17.35 -20.91 7.70
CA THR A 129 16.88 -22.05 8.49
C THR A 129 17.75 -23.27 8.16
N VAL A 130 18.52 -23.72 9.13
CA VAL A 130 19.26 -24.98 9.04
C VAL A 130 18.39 -26.09 9.62
N LYS A 131 18.10 -27.11 8.80
CA LYS A 131 17.40 -28.29 9.28
C LYS A 131 18.38 -29.10 10.14
N MET A 132 18.14 -29.11 11.44
CA MET A 132 18.89 -30.00 12.36
C MET A 132 18.45 -31.42 12.08
N ALA A 133 19.42 -32.27 11.80
CA ALA A 133 19.20 -33.70 11.63
C ALA A 133 18.94 -34.40 12.97
#